data_0e956bdc5fb23acf13560b7ccee6d05c
#
_entry.id   0e956bdc5fb23acf13560b7ccee6d05c
#
_cell.length_a   1.000
_cell.length_b   1.000
_cell.length_c   1.000
_cell.angle_alpha   90.00
_cell.angle_beta   90.00
_cell.angle_gamma   90.00
#
_symmetry.space_group_name_H-M   'P 1'
#
loop_
_entity.id
_entity.type
_entity.pdbx_description
1 polymer ?
#
loop_
_entity_poly.entity_id
_entity_poly.type
_entity_poly.pdbx_seq_one_letter_code
_entity_poly.pdbx_strand_id
1 'polypeptide(L)'
;GELISSGISQLENFDSYYNQQLSSQSDGQTEEEKDITEAYEQQELEESEDMAQQLENALSQYGIQDDVEVDFNAEYVTLNMNGALLFDSASAELRDEAYPLVNKLGKILVTYDNNIIEVEGHTDNVPIHSSKYEDNNVLSMYRALAVANYLRDTTTLDPAYIKSSGRGEYVPIADNATP
;
A
#
# COMPACT_ATOMS: atom_id res chain seq x y z
N GLY A 1 -3.31 -9.07 7.10
CA GLY A 1 -2.16 -8.20 6.92
C GLY A 1 -2.55 -6.80 6.52
N GLU A 2 -1.73 -5.87 6.85
CA GLU A 2 -1.89 -4.49 6.45
C GLU A 2 -1.02 -4.19 5.23
N LEU A 3 -1.57 -3.48 4.26
CA LEU A 3 -0.88 -3.07 3.06
C LEU A 3 -0.76 -1.55 3.05
N ILE A 4 0.46 -1.05 2.99
CA ILE A 4 0.72 0.38 2.80
C ILE A 4 1.32 0.54 1.42
N SER A 5 0.64 1.31 0.57
CA SER A 5 1.04 1.56 -0.80
C SER A 5 1.38 3.04 -0.97
N SER A 6 2.60 3.35 -1.39
CA SER A 6 2.95 4.70 -1.80
C SER A 6 2.94 4.76 -3.33
N GLY A 7 1.86 5.33 -3.88
CA GLY A 7 1.70 5.45 -5.32
C GLY A 7 2.37 6.69 -5.88
N ILE A 8 2.88 6.58 -7.09
CA ILE A 8 3.16 7.72 -7.95
C ILE A 8 1.80 8.40 -8.22
N SER A 9 1.74 9.69 -8.22
CA SER A 9 0.53 10.52 -8.11
C SER A 9 -0.69 10.00 -8.90
N GLN A 10 -1.91 10.29 -8.40
CA GLN A 10 -3.16 9.93 -9.09
C GLN A 10 -3.24 10.44 -10.55
N LEU A 11 -2.53 11.52 -10.87
CA LEU A 11 -2.46 12.05 -12.23
C LEU A 11 -1.71 11.13 -13.17
N GLU A 12 -0.64 10.48 -12.71
CA GLU A 12 0.11 9.51 -13.51
C GLU A 12 -0.72 8.25 -13.75
N ASN A 13 -1.45 7.79 -12.74
CA ASN A 13 -2.39 6.67 -12.88
C ASN A 13 -3.54 6.99 -13.86
N PHE A 14 -4.00 8.25 -13.87
CA PHE A 14 -5.03 8.70 -14.79
C PHE A 14 -4.52 8.72 -16.24
N ASP A 15 -3.31 9.23 -16.47
CA ASP A 15 -2.69 9.24 -17.81
C ASP A 15 -2.42 7.82 -18.31
N SER A 16 -1.97 6.92 -17.46
CA SER A 16 -1.79 5.52 -17.78
C SER A 16 -3.11 4.84 -18.16
N TYR A 17 -4.17 5.09 -17.40
CA TYR A 17 -5.50 4.58 -17.67
C TYR A 17 -6.07 5.13 -18.98
N TYR A 18 -5.91 6.42 -19.23
CA TYR A 18 -6.35 7.08 -20.45
C TYR A 18 -5.63 6.55 -21.67
N ASN A 19 -4.32 6.35 -21.57
CA ASN A 19 -3.51 5.76 -22.63
C ASN A 19 -3.88 4.30 -22.91
N GLN A 20 -4.22 3.52 -21.88
CA GLN A 20 -4.74 2.16 -22.05
C GLN A 20 -6.09 2.15 -22.79
N GLN A 21 -6.99 3.08 -22.48
CA GLN A 21 -8.27 3.17 -23.19
C GLN A 21 -8.08 3.58 -24.66
N LEU A 22 -7.19 4.49 -24.93
CA LEU A 22 -6.87 4.89 -26.31
C LEU A 22 -6.25 3.74 -27.11
N SER A 23 -5.39 2.95 -26.48
CA SER A 23 -4.75 1.80 -27.12
C SER A 23 -5.71 0.66 -27.41
N SER A 24 -6.78 0.51 -26.61
CA SER A 24 -7.81 -0.52 -26.84
C SER A 24 -8.79 -0.17 -27.95
N GLN A 25 -8.84 1.10 -28.37
CA GLN A 25 -9.75 1.58 -29.42
C GLN A 25 -9.08 1.67 -30.81
N SER A 26 -7.76 1.56 -30.90
CA SER A 26 -7.05 1.67 -32.17
C SER A 26 -6.44 0.33 -32.60
N ASP A 27 -7.03 -0.28 -33.61
CA ASP A 27 -6.51 -1.47 -34.30
C ASP A 27 -5.24 -1.15 -35.14
N GLY A 28 -4.57 -0.02 -34.90
CA GLY A 28 -3.48 0.46 -35.74
C GLY A 28 -2.42 1.25 -35.03
N GLN A 29 -1.93 0.77 -33.85
CA GLN A 29 -0.71 1.34 -33.29
C GLN A 29 0.47 1.06 -34.22
N THR A 30 1.19 2.12 -34.62
CA THR A 30 2.46 1.98 -35.32
C THR A 30 3.50 1.38 -34.38
N GLU A 31 4.53 0.71 -34.95
CA GLU A 31 5.64 0.18 -34.17
C GLU A 31 6.31 1.28 -33.32
N GLU A 32 6.38 2.52 -33.81
CA GLU A 32 6.91 3.66 -33.08
C GLU A 32 6.09 3.99 -31.83
N GLU A 33 4.76 3.92 -31.91
CA GLU A 33 3.88 4.16 -30.75
C GLU A 33 4.01 3.06 -29.70
N LYS A 34 4.19 1.81 -30.14
CA LYS A 34 4.47 0.68 -29.23
C LYS A 34 5.82 0.83 -28.55
N ASP A 35 6.86 1.22 -29.29
CA ASP A 35 8.20 1.43 -28.75
C ASP A 35 8.21 2.56 -27.71
N ILE A 36 7.46 3.65 -27.95
CA ILE A 36 7.33 4.76 -27.00
C ILE A 36 6.59 4.33 -25.75
N THR A 37 5.51 3.56 -25.89
CA THR A 37 4.72 3.05 -24.76
C THR A 37 5.56 2.08 -23.92
N GLU A 38 6.27 1.15 -24.55
CA GLU A 38 7.16 0.22 -23.85
C GLU A 38 8.30 0.94 -23.14
N ALA A 39 8.88 1.97 -23.75
CA ALA A 39 9.93 2.78 -23.14
C ALA A 39 9.42 3.56 -21.94
N TYR A 40 8.19 4.08 -22.00
CA TYR A 40 7.55 4.79 -20.88
C TYR A 40 7.25 3.84 -19.71
N GLU A 41 6.68 2.66 -20.00
CA GLU A 41 6.41 1.64 -18.99
C GLU A 41 7.70 1.16 -18.33
N GLN A 42 8.77 0.99 -19.09
CA GLN A 42 10.08 0.60 -18.58
C GLN A 42 10.66 1.67 -17.66
N GLN A 43 10.50 2.95 -18.01
CA GLN A 43 10.94 4.06 -17.18
C GLN A 43 10.19 4.11 -15.86
N GLU A 44 8.87 3.94 -15.88
CA GLU A 44 8.05 3.90 -14.65
C GLU A 44 8.45 2.73 -13.76
N LEU A 45 8.72 1.56 -14.35
CA LEU A 45 9.17 0.39 -13.61
C LEU A 45 10.52 0.65 -12.93
N GLU A 46 11.47 1.27 -13.64
CA GLU A 46 12.77 1.63 -13.09
C GLU A 46 12.65 2.64 -11.94
N GLU A 47 11.78 3.61 -12.05
CA GLU A 47 11.50 4.58 -10.98
C GLU A 47 10.93 3.90 -9.74
N SER A 48 10.00 2.96 -9.92
CA SER A 48 9.44 2.17 -8.81
C SER A 48 10.49 1.26 -8.18
N GLU A 49 11.34 0.64 -8.98
CA GLU A 49 12.45 -0.19 -8.49
C GLU A 49 13.43 0.63 -7.64
N ASP A 50 13.79 1.83 -8.10
CA ASP A 50 14.67 2.72 -7.35
C ASP A 50 14.02 3.15 -6.02
N MET A 51 12.75 3.48 -6.01
CA MET A 51 12.01 3.81 -4.80
C MET A 51 11.96 2.61 -3.84
N ALA A 52 11.68 1.41 -4.36
CA ALA A 52 11.65 0.19 -3.56
C ALA A 52 13.01 -0.07 -2.91
N GLN A 53 14.09 0.13 -3.64
CA GLN A 53 15.45 -0.04 -3.13
C GLN A 53 15.76 0.98 -2.01
N GLN A 54 15.39 2.24 -2.20
CA GLN A 54 15.54 3.27 -1.18
C GLN A 54 14.74 2.94 0.08
N LEU A 55 13.52 2.43 -0.07
CA LEU A 55 12.69 2.00 1.05
C LEU A 55 13.29 0.81 1.79
N GLU A 56 13.81 -0.18 1.07
CA GLU A 56 14.50 -1.32 1.69
C GLU A 56 15.73 -0.86 2.50
N ASN A 57 16.51 0.07 1.97
CA ASN A 57 17.64 0.64 2.67
C ASN A 57 17.20 1.38 3.94
N ALA A 58 16.14 2.17 3.87
CA ALA A 58 15.59 2.88 5.01
C ALA A 58 15.06 1.94 6.08
N LEU A 59 14.35 0.87 5.68
CA LEU A 59 13.87 -0.16 6.59
C LEU A 59 15.02 -0.83 7.35
N SER A 60 16.11 -1.10 6.66
CA SER A 60 17.32 -1.67 7.27
C SER A 60 17.96 -0.70 8.25
N GLN A 61 18.02 0.59 7.92
CA GLN A 61 18.56 1.61 8.81
C GLN A 61 17.77 1.74 10.12
N TYR A 62 16.45 1.58 10.05
CA TYR A 62 15.58 1.62 11.22
C TYR A 62 15.43 0.25 11.92
N GLY A 63 16.04 -0.80 11.36
CA GLY A 63 16.02 -2.14 11.96
C GLY A 63 14.67 -2.86 11.85
N ILE A 64 13.82 -2.48 10.89
CA ILE A 64 12.48 -3.07 10.70
C ILE A 64 12.34 -3.84 9.39
N GLN A 65 13.45 -4.18 8.75
CA GLN A 65 13.46 -4.88 7.46
C GLN A 65 12.82 -6.27 7.52
N ASP A 66 12.82 -6.93 8.69
CA ASP A 66 12.23 -8.25 8.86
C ASP A 66 10.70 -8.20 9.04
N ASP A 67 10.17 -7.03 9.39
CA ASP A 67 8.74 -6.84 9.65
C ASP A 67 7.99 -6.27 8.45
N VAL A 68 8.69 -5.78 7.43
CA VAL A 68 8.09 -5.10 6.27
C VAL A 68 8.68 -5.69 4.99
N GLU A 69 7.81 -6.23 4.16
CA GLU A 69 8.18 -6.71 2.83
C GLU A 69 7.90 -5.62 1.79
N VAL A 70 8.84 -5.39 0.87
CA VAL A 70 8.71 -4.40 -0.19
C VAL A 70 8.46 -5.11 -1.52
N ASP A 71 7.38 -4.75 -2.19
CA ASP A 71 7.06 -5.14 -3.55
C ASP A 71 6.86 -3.89 -4.41
N PHE A 72 7.01 -4.02 -5.70
CA PHE A 72 6.75 -2.91 -6.62
C PHE A 72 6.21 -3.38 -7.96
N ASN A 73 5.52 -2.48 -8.61
CA ASN A 73 5.18 -2.59 -10.03
C ASN A 73 5.42 -1.22 -10.68
N ALA A 74 5.08 -1.05 -11.96
CA ALA A 74 5.30 0.21 -12.67
C ALA A 74 4.53 1.39 -12.05
N GLU A 75 3.43 1.15 -11.37
CA GLU A 75 2.52 2.19 -10.88
C GLU A 75 2.79 2.59 -9.43
N TYR A 76 3.18 1.64 -8.57
CA TYR A 76 3.35 1.91 -7.14
C TYR A 76 4.34 0.95 -6.48
N VAL A 77 4.79 1.36 -5.31
CA VAL A 77 5.57 0.52 -4.40
C VAL A 77 4.69 0.15 -3.21
N THR A 78 4.74 -1.10 -2.80
CA THR A 78 3.92 -1.65 -1.74
C THR A 78 4.79 -2.08 -0.56
N LEU A 79 4.38 -1.68 0.64
CA LEU A 79 4.96 -2.13 1.90
C LEU A 79 3.95 -3.06 2.58
N ASN A 80 4.31 -4.34 2.70
CA ASN A 80 3.46 -5.36 3.30
C ASN A 80 3.89 -5.66 4.72
N MET A 81 2.94 -5.62 5.65
CA MET A 81 3.16 -5.97 7.04
C MET A 81 2.13 -6.99 7.49
N ASN A 82 2.55 -7.91 8.36
CA ASN A 82 1.63 -8.85 8.98
C ASN A 82 0.76 -8.09 9.99
N GLY A 83 -0.55 -8.19 9.83
CA GLY A 83 -1.51 -7.54 10.73
C GLY A 83 -1.40 -7.97 12.19
N ALA A 84 -0.89 -9.17 12.45
CA ALA A 84 -0.67 -9.65 13.82
C ALA A 84 0.42 -8.88 14.56
N LEU A 85 1.31 -8.17 13.84
CA LEU A 85 2.28 -7.26 14.44
C LEU A 85 1.61 -5.99 14.97
N LEU A 86 0.50 -5.60 14.38
CA LEU A 86 -0.17 -4.32 14.65
C LEU A 86 -1.41 -4.46 15.52
N PHE A 87 -2.15 -5.57 15.39
CA PHE A 87 -3.46 -5.75 15.99
C PHE A 87 -3.63 -7.13 16.61
N ASP A 88 -4.37 -7.20 17.70
CA ASP A 88 -4.86 -8.46 18.23
C ASP A 88 -6.01 -8.99 17.37
N SER A 89 -6.37 -10.25 17.58
CA SER A 89 -7.46 -10.90 16.86
C SER A 89 -8.77 -10.10 17.04
N ALA A 90 -9.47 -9.88 15.93
CA ALA A 90 -10.74 -9.15 15.88
C ALA A 90 -10.68 -7.73 16.47
N SER A 91 -9.49 -7.12 16.52
CA SER A 91 -9.28 -5.76 17.04
C SER A 91 -8.76 -4.83 15.94
N ALA A 92 -9.18 -3.58 15.99
CA ALA A 92 -8.64 -2.49 15.17
C ALA A 92 -7.96 -1.41 16.03
N GLU A 93 -7.58 -1.76 17.23
CA GLU A 93 -6.75 -0.91 18.09
C GLU A 93 -5.29 -1.34 17.95
N LEU A 94 -4.40 -0.39 17.68
CA LEU A 94 -2.97 -0.67 17.58
C LEU A 94 -2.45 -1.21 18.91
N ARG A 95 -1.74 -2.33 18.84
CA ARG A 95 -1.08 -2.90 20.02
C ARG A 95 0.01 -1.95 20.51
N ASP A 96 0.27 -1.96 21.82
CA ASP A 96 1.33 -1.13 22.39
C ASP A 96 2.70 -1.41 21.74
N GLU A 97 2.97 -2.67 21.40
CA GLU A 97 4.19 -3.10 20.75
C GLU A 97 4.30 -2.64 19.29
N ALA A 98 3.18 -2.22 18.69
CA ALA A 98 3.14 -1.76 17.31
C ALA A 98 3.60 -0.30 17.15
N TYR A 99 3.46 0.52 18.18
CA TYR A 99 3.78 1.94 18.07
C TYR A 99 5.21 2.22 17.63
N PRO A 100 6.26 1.55 18.16
CA PRO A 100 7.61 1.77 17.68
C PRO A 100 7.77 1.45 16.19
N LEU A 101 7.14 0.39 15.71
CA LEU A 101 7.18 0.00 14.29
C LEU A 101 6.52 1.06 13.41
N VAL A 102 5.30 1.50 13.75
CA VAL A 102 4.58 2.49 12.96
C VAL A 102 5.26 3.86 13.03
N ASN A 103 5.85 4.21 14.17
CA ASN A 103 6.64 5.45 14.30
C ASN A 103 7.85 5.46 13.35
N LYS A 104 8.59 4.37 13.28
CA LYS A 104 9.73 4.23 12.36
C LYS A 104 9.28 4.31 10.92
N LEU A 105 8.17 3.63 10.60
CA LEU A 105 7.59 3.67 9.27
C LEU A 105 7.17 5.09 8.90
N GLY A 106 6.55 5.82 9.82
CA GLY A 106 6.18 7.22 9.63
C GLY A 106 7.37 8.12 9.31
N LYS A 107 8.49 7.92 9.99
CA LYS A 107 9.74 8.66 9.71
C LYS A 107 10.27 8.39 8.31
N ILE A 108 10.15 7.16 7.84
CA ILE A 108 10.54 6.80 6.48
C ILE A 108 9.59 7.45 5.46
N LEU A 109 8.28 7.35 5.69
CA LEU A 109 7.27 7.86 4.75
C LEU A 109 7.30 9.38 4.60
N VAL A 110 7.74 10.12 5.60
CA VAL A 110 7.88 11.58 5.53
C VAL A 110 8.82 12.01 4.39
N THR A 111 9.81 11.20 4.02
CA THR A 111 10.68 11.49 2.89
C THR A 111 9.96 11.38 1.53
N TYR A 112 8.77 10.80 1.51
CA TYR A 112 7.93 10.63 0.31
C TYR A 112 6.66 11.46 0.39
N ASP A 113 6.74 12.66 0.94
CA ASP A 113 5.60 13.55 1.20
C ASP A 113 4.90 14.07 -0.06
N ASN A 114 5.53 13.95 -1.21
CA ASN A 114 4.93 14.29 -2.51
C ASN A 114 4.08 13.14 -3.10
N ASN A 115 4.14 11.96 -2.49
CA ASN A 115 3.41 10.79 -2.95
C ASN A 115 2.13 10.59 -2.15
N ILE A 116 1.13 10.01 -2.80
CA ILE A 116 -0.07 9.56 -2.10
C ILE A 116 0.27 8.25 -1.38
N ILE A 117 -0.06 8.19 -0.11
CA ILE A 117 0.09 6.99 0.71
C ILE A 117 -1.29 6.39 0.91
N GLU A 118 -1.47 5.16 0.45
CA GLU A 118 -2.71 4.42 0.65
C GLU A 118 -2.47 3.31 1.67
N VAL A 119 -3.27 3.30 2.72
CA VAL A 119 -3.27 2.25 3.73
C VAL A 119 -4.43 1.31 3.46
N GLU A 120 -4.14 0.07 3.09
CA GLU A 120 -5.15 -0.96 2.85
C GLU A 120 -5.13 -1.99 3.96
N GLY A 121 -6.29 -2.26 4.54
CA GLY A 121 -6.47 -3.35 5.48
C GLY A 121 -6.95 -4.60 4.74
N HIS A 122 -6.30 -5.73 5.03
CA HIS A 122 -6.70 -7.04 4.54
C HIS A 122 -6.89 -7.97 5.73
N THR A 123 -7.87 -8.85 5.65
CA THR A 123 -8.11 -9.90 6.63
C THR A 123 -8.10 -11.25 5.94
N ASP A 124 -7.96 -12.34 6.73
CA ASP A 124 -8.20 -13.67 6.22
C ASP A 124 -9.72 -13.95 6.12
N ASN A 125 -10.08 -15.15 5.69
CA ASN A 125 -11.46 -15.56 5.52
C ASN A 125 -12.08 -16.18 6.79
N VAL A 126 -11.38 -16.14 7.91
CA VAL A 126 -11.91 -16.62 9.20
C VAL A 126 -12.94 -15.63 9.71
N PRO A 127 -14.22 -16.03 9.87
CA PRO A 127 -15.24 -15.13 10.35
C PRO A 127 -14.93 -14.64 11.76
N ILE A 128 -15.21 -13.34 12.00
CA ILE A 128 -15.07 -12.76 13.32
C ILE A 128 -16.41 -12.82 14.06
N HIS A 129 -16.33 -13.05 15.36
CA HIS A 129 -17.46 -12.97 16.27
C HIS A 129 -17.22 -11.81 17.22
N SER A 130 -17.56 -10.59 16.78
CA SER A 130 -17.37 -9.38 17.55
C SER A 130 -18.64 -8.56 17.53
N SER A 131 -19.03 -8.03 18.70
CA SER A 131 -20.13 -7.08 18.80
C SER A 131 -19.76 -5.70 18.24
N LYS A 132 -18.47 -5.44 18.05
CA LYS A 132 -17.94 -4.15 17.60
C LYS A 132 -17.82 -4.05 16.07
N TYR A 133 -17.54 -5.16 15.39
CA TYR A 133 -17.37 -5.20 13.94
C TYR A 133 -18.29 -6.25 13.34
N GLU A 134 -19.06 -5.86 12.31
CA GLU A 134 -20.03 -6.75 11.68
C GLU A 134 -19.36 -7.93 10.96
N ASP A 135 -18.25 -7.65 10.25
CA ASP A 135 -17.52 -8.65 9.48
C ASP A 135 -16.06 -8.24 9.27
N ASN A 136 -15.32 -9.07 8.55
CA ASN A 136 -13.93 -8.81 8.22
C ASN A 136 -13.74 -7.60 7.31
N ASN A 137 -14.70 -7.27 6.49
CA ASN A 137 -14.63 -6.09 5.64
C ASN A 137 -14.63 -4.82 6.49
N VAL A 138 -15.55 -4.73 7.44
CA VAL A 138 -15.62 -3.60 8.38
C VAL A 138 -14.36 -3.54 9.26
N LEU A 139 -13.91 -4.68 9.78
CA LEU A 139 -12.68 -4.75 10.58
C LEU A 139 -11.47 -4.23 9.81
N SER A 140 -11.32 -4.65 8.55
CA SER A 140 -10.19 -4.22 7.72
C SER A 140 -10.21 -2.71 7.47
N MET A 141 -11.38 -2.12 7.28
CA MET A 141 -11.53 -0.67 7.14
C MET A 141 -11.09 0.09 8.39
N TYR A 142 -11.51 -0.37 9.56
CA TYR A 142 -11.12 0.27 10.83
C TYR A 142 -9.63 0.09 11.12
N ARG A 143 -9.04 -1.04 10.77
CA ARG A 143 -7.60 -1.27 10.91
C ARG A 143 -6.79 -0.32 10.02
N ALA A 144 -7.18 -0.19 8.77
CA ALA A 144 -6.55 0.76 7.86
C ALA A 144 -6.68 2.20 8.37
N LEU A 145 -7.86 2.56 8.86
CA LEU A 145 -8.12 3.88 9.40
C LEU A 145 -7.28 4.16 10.65
N ALA A 146 -7.12 3.17 11.53
CA ALA A 146 -6.30 3.32 12.74
C ALA A 146 -4.83 3.65 12.38
N VAL A 147 -4.24 2.97 11.41
CA VAL A 147 -2.88 3.25 10.94
C VAL A 147 -2.81 4.61 10.26
N ALA A 148 -3.76 4.91 9.36
CA ALA A 148 -3.80 6.17 8.64
C ALA A 148 -3.94 7.37 9.60
N ASN A 149 -4.83 7.28 10.57
CA ASN A 149 -5.01 8.35 11.56
C ASN A 149 -3.77 8.53 12.44
N TYR A 150 -3.13 7.44 12.83
CA TYR A 150 -1.89 7.52 13.60
C TYR A 150 -0.79 8.24 12.82
N LEU A 151 -0.66 7.94 11.53
CA LEU A 151 0.30 8.64 10.66
C LEU A 151 -0.06 10.13 10.50
N ARG A 152 -1.35 10.46 10.36
CA ARG A 152 -1.81 11.85 10.28
C ARG A 152 -1.50 12.64 11.54
N ASP A 153 -1.68 12.01 12.70
CA ASP A 153 -1.53 12.65 14.01
C ASP A 153 -0.06 12.79 14.43
N THR A 154 0.82 11.90 13.96
CA THR A 154 2.19 11.80 14.46
C THR A 154 3.26 12.24 13.46
N THR A 155 2.89 12.50 12.20
CA THR A 155 3.84 12.91 11.16
C THR A 155 3.49 14.27 10.59
N THR A 156 4.43 14.84 9.82
CA THR A 156 4.22 16.09 9.06
C THR A 156 3.59 15.85 7.69
N LEU A 157 3.22 14.62 7.38
CA LEU A 157 2.56 14.30 6.11
C LEU A 157 1.23 15.04 6.00
N ASP A 158 0.93 15.51 4.77
CA ASP A 158 -0.36 16.13 4.50
C ASP A 158 -1.48 15.10 4.68
N PRO A 159 -2.42 15.33 5.61
CA PRO A 159 -3.53 14.39 5.83
C PRO A 159 -4.34 14.07 4.55
N ALA A 160 -4.40 15.01 3.61
CA ALA A 160 -5.12 14.81 2.35
C ALA A 160 -4.43 13.80 1.43
N TYR A 161 -3.12 13.53 1.63
CA TYR A 161 -2.36 12.58 0.83
C TYR A 161 -2.35 11.18 1.43
N ILE A 162 -2.97 10.99 2.58
CA ILE A 162 -3.10 9.68 3.21
C ILE A 162 -4.53 9.20 3.00
N LYS A 163 -4.66 8.06 2.34
CA LYS A 163 -5.94 7.40 2.08
C LYS A 163 -6.01 6.10 2.84
N SER A 164 -7.21 5.68 3.20
CA SER A 164 -7.42 4.38 3.82
C SER A 164 -8.55 3.63 3.13
N SER A 165 -8.39 2.31 3.03
CA SER A 165 -9.39 1.41 2.46
C SER A 165 -9.32 0.05 3.14
N GLY A 166 -10.43 -0.68 3.13
CA GLY A 166 -10.50 -2.03 3.66
C GLY A 166 -11.01 -2.97 2.59
N ARG A 167 -10.30 -4.08 2.38
CA ARG A 167 -10.68 -5.10 1.39
C ARG A 167 -11.18 -6.38 2.02
N GLY A 168 -11.12 -6.51 3.35
CA GLY A 168 -11.55 -7.71 4.04
C GLY A 168 -10.80 -8.93 3.54
N GLU A 169 -11.56 -10.00 3.27
CA GLU A 169 -11.05 -11.24 2.71
C GLU A 169 -11.07 -11.30 1.18
N TYR A 170 -11.68 -10.30 0.52
CA TYR A 170 -11.95 -10.34 -0.92
C TYR A 170 -10.72 -10.23 -1.79
N VAL A 171 -9.66 -9.59 -1.29
CA VAL A 171 -8.38 -9.51 -1.98
C VAL A 171 -7.29 -9.90 -0.98
N PRO A 172 -7.12 -11.19 -0.68
CA PRO A 172 -6.11 -11.64 0.28
C PRO A 172 -4.71 -11.51 -0.31
N ILE A 173 -3.74 -11.21 0.56
CA ILE A 173 -2.32 -11.16 0.19
C ILE A 173 -1.78 -12.58 0.01
N ALA A 174 -2.31 -13.55 0.78
CA ALA A 174 -1.97 -14.96 0.70
C ALA A 174 -3.21 -15.79 0.37
N ASP A 175 -3.00 -17.00 -0.13
CA ASP A 175 -4.10 -17.93 -0.44
C ASP A 175 -4.83 -18.33 0.85
N ASN A 176 -6.13 -18.02 0.91
CA ASN A 176 -6.99 -18.37 2.02
C ASN A 176 -7.25 -19.87 2.16
N ALA A 177 -6.92 -20.68 1.15
CA ALA A 177 -7.05 -22.13 1.19
C ALA A 177 -5.95 -22.80 2.02
N THR A 178 -4.86 -22.11 2.33
CA THR A 178 -3.79 -22.61 3.20
C THR A 178 -4.00 -22.12 4.63
N PRO A 179 -4.01 -23.04 5.62
CA PRO A 179 -4.17 -22.66 7.00
C PRO A 179 -3.01 -21.83 7.54
#